data_af579f895d144c231ea14e1c4f39ee9c
#
_entry.id   af579f895d144c231ea14e1c4f39ee9c
#
_cell.length_a   1.000
_cell.length_b   1.000
_cell.length_c   1.000
_cell.angle_alpha   90.00
_cell.angle_beta   90.00
_cell.angle_gamma   90.00
#
_symmetry.space_group_name_H-M   'P 1'
#
loop_
_entity.id
_entity.type
_entity.pdbx_description
1 polymer ?
#
loop_
_entity_poly.entity_id
_entity_poly.type
_entity_poly.pdbx_seq_one_letter_code
_entity_poly.pdbx_strand_id
1 'polypeptide(L)'
;MKYSIKTGSLETISTSCLLVSVADAKKIAKARGAGPRLALALEGFDDTAGQVCSFVLDKSIKRLLVVGGITKKAITRSSFHKLAKAAATALVQQTGKEAVWGVSGVRVAKADLAWQARNALATLSTALYQFDAQKQDHKKRPLTRIALHVAEKASQKVVREAVSAGQALDTGMALARDLGNTPPNFCNPTYLHQSARKFAQHPKVTVKCLEEKEMLRLGMGAFMSVSQGSDTPGKMIIIHYRGGKPKDAPHVLIGKGITFDTGGISLKPGPGMDEMKFDMCGAATVLGATKAVIDSNLKLNLVTIVAAAENMPSGGASRPGDVVTTMSGQTVEILNTDAEGRLVLCDALTYAERFKPKSVIDVATLTGACVIALGSHAAAQYTNDDDLGAAITAAGNYIHDRSWPMPLWDDYQGQLRSNFADMANIGGREAGSVTAACFLSRFAKRYPWAHLDIAGVGYHTGARKGASGRPVPLLYQYLLEQV
;
A
#
# COMPACT_ATOMS: atom_id res chain seq x y z
N MET A 1 -11.80 11.57 2.08
CA MET A 1 -12.66 11.96 0.94
C MET A 1 -13.97 11.17 1.00
N LYS A 2 -15.13 11.72 0.52
CA LYS A 2 -16.38 10.95 0.38
C LYS A 2 -16.63 10.65 -1.09
N TYR A 3 -16.87 9.38 -1.40
CA TYR A 3 -17.21 8.94 -2.75
C TYR A 3 -18.67 8.49 -2.84
N SER A 4 -19.29 8.70 -4.00
CA SER A 4 -20.68 8.33 -4.25
C SER A 4 -20.90 8.05 -5.74
N ILE A 5 -22.12 7.68 -6.13
CA ILE A 5 -22.54 7.66 -7.55
C ILE A 5 -23.49 8.83 -7.82
N LYS A 6 -23.50 9.33 -9.05
CA LYS A 6 -24.45 10.32 -9.55
C LYS A 6 -25.05 9.82 -10.86
N THR A 7 -26.34 9.92 -11.00
CA THR A 7 -27.11 9.42 -12.16
C THR A 7 -27.77 10.59 -12.90
N GLY A 8 -28.36 10.31 -14.04
CA GLY A 8 -29.03 11.32 -14.89
C GLY A 8 -28.15 11.75 -16.08
N SER A 9 -28.65 12.69 -16.87
CA SER A 9 -27.92 13.19 -18.03
C SER A 9 -26.79 14.13 -17.60
N LEU A 10 -25.64 14.01 -18.22
CA LEU A 10 -24.50 14.95 -18.01
C LEU A 10 -24.85 16.38 -18.40
N GLU A 11 -25.74 16.58 -19.37
CA GLU A 11 -26.20 17.90 -19.82
C GLU A 11 -26.99 18.66 -18.75
N THR A 12 -27.71 17.94 -17.88
CA THR A 12 -28.55 18.55 -16.83
C THR A 12 -27.96 18.54 -15.42
N ILE A 13 -26.80 17.88 -15.26
CA ILE A 13 -26.17 17.73 -13.95
C ILE A 13 -25.76 19.08 -13.35
N SER A 14 -25.92 19.24 -12.04
CA SER A 14 -25.43 20.41 -11.29
C SER A 14 -24.30 19.99 -10.35
N THR A 15 -23.15 20.68 -10.43
CA THR A 15 -21.96 20.39 -9.61
C THR A 15 -20.96 21.56 -9.67
N SER A 16 -20.09 21.66 -8.65
CA SER A 16 -19.03 22.67 -8.67
C SER A 16 -17.99 22.39 -9.78
N CYS A 17 -17.73 21.11 -10.07
CA CYS A 17 -16.78 20.69 -11.09
C CYS A 17 -17.28 19.43 -11.79
N LEU A 18 -17.26 19.39 -13.10
CA LEU A 18 -17.60 18.22 -13.93
C LEU A 18 -16.42 17.84 -14.82
N LEU A 19 -15.96 16.61 -14.69
CA LEU A 19 -14.89 16.03 -15.52
C LEU A 19 -15.53 15.18 -16.63
N VAL A 20 -15.24 15.44 -17.88
CA VAL A 20 -15.84 14.76 -19.04
C VAL A 20 -14.85 14.59 -20.20
N SER A 21 -15.23 13.75 -21.18
CA SER A 21 -14.55 13.64 -22.47
C SER A 21 -14.75 14.90 -23.34
N VAL A 22 -13.91 15.10 -24.36
CA VAL A 22 -14.10 16.15 -25.37
C VAL A 22 -15.48 16.02 -26.04
N ALA A 23 -15.91 14.80 -26.38
CA ALA A 23 -17.20 14.56 -27.02
C ALA A 23 -18.39 14.96 -26.13
N ASP A 24 -18.36 14.61 -24.84
CA ASP A 24 -19.43 14.96 -23.90
C ASP A 24 -19.39 16.44 -23.55
N ALA A 25 -18.22 17.06 -23.47
CA ALA A 25 -18.09 18.51 -23.29
C ALA A 25 -18.79 19.30 -24.40
N LYS A 26 -18.62 18.88 -25.66
CA LYS A 26 -19.31 19.50 -26.83
C LYS A 26 -20.84 19.39 -26.72
N LYS A 27 -21.37 18.23 -26.29
CA LYS A 27 -22.82 18.06 -26.09
C LYS A 27 -23.36 18.97 -24.97
N ILE A 28 -22.65 18.98 -23.82
CA ILE A 28 -23.02 19.80 -22.66
C ILE A 28 -22.99 21.29 -23.02
N ALA A 29 -21.93 21.74 -23.67
CA ALA A 29 -21.81 23.15 -24.07
C ALA A 29 -22.88 23.57 -25.09
N LYS A 30 -23.24 22.71 -26.04
CA LYS A 30 -24.34 22.94 -26.98
C LYS A 30 -25.67 23.06 -26.25
N ALA A 31 -25.99 22.12 -25.36
CA ALA A 31 -27.22 22.11 -24.58
C ALA A 31 -27.38 23.33 -23.66
N ARG A 32 -26.26 23.96 -23.27
CA ARG A 32 -26.22 25.11 -22.35
C ARG A 32 -25.88 26.45 -23.05
N GLY A 33 -25.92 26.48 -24.37
CA GLY A 33 -25.65 27.72 -25.14
C GLY A 33 -24.18 28.21 -25.08
N ALA A 34 -23.24 27.35 -24.69
CA ALA A 34 -21.83 27.70 -24.53
C ALA A 34 -20.90 27.08 -25.60
N GLY A 35 -21.46 26.57 -26.70
CA GLY A 35 -20.71 25.89 -27.79
C GLY A 35 -19.54 26.69 -28.34
N PRO A 36 -19.73 27.95 -28.78
CA PRO A 36 -18.65 28.79 -29.33
C PRO A 36 -17.52 29.03 -28.31
N ARG A 37 -17.85 29.29 -27.05
CA ARG A 37 -16.85 29.48 -25.98
C ARG A 37 -16.01 28.23 -25.72
N LEU A 38 -16.64 27.04 -25.74
CA LEU A 38 -15.91 25.79 -25.60
C LEU A 38 -15.02 25.52 -26.79
N ALA A 39 -15.48 25.83 -28.04
CA ALA A 39 -14.67 25.69 -29.25
C ALA A 39 -13.37 26.49 -29.13
N LEU A 40 -13.47 27.76 -28.70
CA LEU A 40 -12.31 28.61 -28.46
C LEU A 40 -11.40 28.05 -27.35
N ALA A 41 -11.97 27.57 -26.24
CA ALA A 41 -11.19 26.98 -25.13
C ALA A 41 -10.47 25.66 -25.51
N LEU A 42 -10.92 24.99 -26.57
CA LEU A 42 -10.29 23.79 -27.12
C LEU A 42 -9.37 24.09 -28.31
N GLU A 43 -9.23 25.34 -28.69
CA GLU A 43 -8.27 25.73 -29.74
C GLU A 43 -6.85 25.41 -29.26
N GLY A 44 -6.13 24.59 -30.05
CA GLY A 44 -4.81 24.10 -29.69
C GLY A 44 -4.77 23.01 -28.57
N PHE A 45 -5.92 22.55 -28.09
CA PHE A 45 -5.95 21.46 -27.12
C PHE A 45 -5.53 20.13 -27.76
N ASP A 46 -4.47 19.52 -27.22
CA ASP A 46 -4.02 18.19 -27.62
C ASP A 46 -4.93 17.11 -26.97
N ASP A 47 -5.80 16.50 -27.79
CA ASP A 47 -6.72 15.44 -27.35
C ASP A 47 -5.99 14.09 -27.20
N THR A 48 -4.90 14.08 -26.40
CA THR A 48 -4.19 12.85 -26.03
C THR A 48 -4.35 12.52 -24.55
N ALA A 49 -4.13 11.25 -24.19
CA ALA A 49 -4.26 10.80 -22.82
C ALA A 49 -3.21 11.47 -21.90
N GLY A 50 -3.69 12.19 -20.89
CA GLY A 50 -2.85 12.95 -19.98
C GLY A 50 -2.99 14.48 -20.12
N GLN A 51 -3.72 14.94 -21.13
CA GLN A 51 -4.07 16.35 -21.28
C GLN A 51 -5.40 16.67 -20.61
N VAL A 52 -5.49 17.85 -19.97
CA VAL A 52 -6.72 18.35 -19.35
C VAL A 52 -6.86 19.84 -19.62
N CYS A 53 -8.01 20.24 -20.16
CA CYS A 53 -8.39 21.63 -20.33
C CYS A 53 -9.46 22.02 -19.27
N SER A 54 -9.40 23.24 -18.75
CA SER A 54 -10.37 23.75 -17.78
C SER A 54 -11.18 24.89 -18.40
N PHE A 55 -12.51 24.79 -18.28
CA PHE A 55 -13.46 25.74 -18.86
C PHE A 55 -14.51 26.18 -17.83
N VAL A 56 -14.79 27.50 -17.75
CA VAL A 56 -15.88 28.04 -16.93
C VAL A 56 -17.17 27.99 -17.74
N LEU A 57 -18.17 27.26 -17.26
CA LEU A 57 -19.40 27.03 -18.02
C LEU A 57 -20.53 27.98 -17.59
N ASP A 58 -21.17 27.70 -16.43
CA ASP A 58 -22.32 28.44 -15.94
C ASP A 58 -22.48 28.31 -14.40
N LYS A 59 -23.61 28.78 -13.86
CA LYS A 59 -23.90 28.67 -12.40
C LYS A 59 -24.12 27.23 -11.92
N SER A 60 -24.60 26.34 -12.79
CA SER A 60 -24.90 24.94 -12.46
C SER A 60 -23.65 24.04 -12.54
N ILE A 61 -22.76 24.30 -13.52
CA ILE A 61 -21.45 23.67 -13.64
C ILE A 61 -20.41 24.79 -13.65
N LYS A 62 -19.88 25.11 -12.47
CA LYS A 62 -18.94 26.24 -12.35
C LYS A 62 -17.64 26.00 -13.12
N ARG A 63 -17.18 24.76 -13.16
CA ARG A 63 -15.95 24.35 -13.84
C ARG A 63 -16.17 23.04 -14.62
N LEU A 64 -15.88 23.07 -15.90
CA LEU A 64 -15.83 21.89 -16.76
C LEU A 64 -14.37 21.53 -17.02
N LEU A 65 -13.95 20.33 -16.60
CA LEU A 65 -12.66 19.75 -16.91
C LEU A 65 -12.84 18.80 -18.10
N VAL A 66 -12.16 19.10 -19.20
CA VAL A 66 -12.21 18.28 -20.41
C VAL A 66 -10.94 17.47 -20.49
N VAL A 67 -11.08 16.15 -20.56
CA VAL A 67 -9.97 15.20 -20.56
C VAL A 67 -9.78 14.66 -21.97
N GLY A 68 -8.54 14.70 -22.44
CA GLY A 68 -8.12 14.14 -23.72
C GLY A 68 -7.91 12.64 -23.71
N GLY A 69 -7.80 12.07 -24.90
CA GLY A 69 -7.48 10.66 -25.13
C GLY A 69 -8.65 9.70 -25.04
N ILE A 70 -9.88 10.21 -25.05
CA ILE A 70 -11.09 9.40 -25.03
C ILE A 70 -11.68 9.34 -26.45
N THR A 71 -11.54 8.21 -27.11
CA THR A 71 -12.03 7.97 -28.48
C THR A 71 -13.26 7.05 -28.49
N LYS A 72 -13.88 6.89 -29.66
CA LYS A 72 -14.94 5.89 -29.87
C LYS A 72 -14.43 4.44 -29.74
N LYS A 73 -13.12 4.21 -29.97
CA LYS A 73 -12.45 2.91 -29.77
C LYS A 73 -12.11 2.72 -28.30
N ALA A 74 -12.00 1.46 -27.85
CA ALA A 74 -11.52 1.16 -26.51
C ALA A 74 -10.07 1.62 -26.33
N ILE A 75 -9.81 2.36 -25.26
CA ILE A 75 -8.45 2.75 -24.86
C ILE A 75 -7.78 1.63 -24.06
N THR A 76 -6.45 1.65 -23.96
CA THR A 76 -5.71 0.68 -23.14
C THR A 76 -5.87 0.99 -21.65
N ARG A 77 -5.63 0.01 -20.76
CA ARG A 77 -5.54 0.23 -19.31
C ARG A 77 -4.49 1.29 -18.96
N SER A 78 -3.33 1.27 -19.63
CA SER A 78 -2.26 2.26 -19.44
C SER A 78 -2.71 3.68 -19.81
N SER A 79 -3.44 3.85 -20.93
CA SER A 79 -4.02 5.15 -21.31
C SER A 79 -5.05 5.63 -20.28
N PHE A 80 -5.87 4.72 -19.74
CA PHE A 80 -6.83 5.05 -18.68
C PHE A 80 -6.10 5.55 -17.41
N HIS A 81 -5.00 4.92 -16.99
CA HIS A 81 -4.23 5.38 -15.83
C HIS A 81 -3.58 6.75 -16.06
N LYS A 82 -3.06 7.03 -17.26
CA LYS A 82 -2.55 8.37 -17.62
C LYS A 82 -3.66 9.42 -17.53
N LEU A 83 -4.83 9.14 -18.11
CA LEU A 83 -6.02 9.97 -18.04
C LEU A 83 -6.45 10.19 -16.59
N ALA A 84 -6.61 9.13 -15.81
CA ALA A 84 -7.05 9.20 -14.42
C ALA A 84 -6.09 10.04 -13.56
N LYS A 85 -4.78 9.89 -13.76
CA LYS A 85 -3.75 10.67 -13.06
C LYS A 85 -3.84 12.16 -13.40
N ALA A 86 -3.96 12.51 -14.67
CA ALA A 86 -4.09 13.91 -15.10
C ALA A 86 -5.37 14.54 -14.59
N ALA A 87 -6.49 13.83 -14.68
CA ALA A 87 -7.78 14.25 -14.18
C ALA A 87 -7.77 14.46 -12.66
N ALA A 88 -7.17 13.52 -11.89
CA ALA A 88 -7.03 13.63 -10.45
C ALA A 88 -6.17 14.84 -10.06
N THR A 89 -5.07 15.10 -10.77
CA THR A 89 -4.21 16.28 -10.56
C THR A 89 -4.99 17.58 -10.81
N ALA A 90 -5.78 17.63 -11.89
CA ALA A 90 -6.62 18.80 -12.19
C ALA A 90 -7.72 19.02 -11.15
N LEU A 91 -8.30 17.95 -10.60
CA LEU A 91 -9.30 18.04 -9.53
C LEU A 91 -8.74 18.59 -8.21
N VAL A 92 -7.46 18.31 -7.90
CA VAL A 92 -6.77 18.87 -6.70
C VAL A 92 -6.77 20.40 -6.71
N GLN A 93 -6.71 21.01 -7.88
CA GLN A 93 -6.67 22.47 -8.05
C GLN A 93 -8.06 23.14 -7.97
N GLN A 94 -9.14 22.38 -7.77
CA GLN A 94 -10.49 22.94 -7.78
C GLN A 94 -10.86 23.57 -6.44
N THR A 95 -11.62 24.67 -6.50
CA THR A 95 -12.08 25.43 -5.33
C THR A 95 -13.46 25.01 -4.82
N GLY A 96 -14.15 24.15 -5.56
CA GLY A 96 -15.49 23.67 -5.20
C GLY A 96 -15.46 22.51 -4.22
N LYS A 97 -16.56 22.34 -3.45
CA LYS A 97 -16.70 21.25 -2.47
C LYS A 97 -17.02 19.87 -3.10
N GLU A 98 -17.52 19.85 -4.32
CA GLU A 98 -17.98 18.64 -5.01
C GLU A 98 -17.46 18.59 -6.44
N ALA A 99 -17.09 17.41 -6.89
CA ALA A 99 -16.81 17.12 -8.29
C ALA A 99 -17.56 15.88 -8.77
N VAL A 100 -17.87 15.85 -10.08
CA VAL A 100 -18.43 14.67 -10.74
C VAL A 100 -17.42 14.13 -11.74
N TRP A 101 -17.10 12.85 -11.59
CA TRP A 101 -16.29 12.09 -12.52
C TRP A 101 -17.18 11.55 -13.64
N GLY A 102 -17.28 12.27 -14.75
CA GLY A 102 -18.19 12.00 -15.87
C GLY A 102 -17.64 11.08 -16.94
N VAL A 103 -16.45 10.48 -16.76
CA VAL A 103 -15.80 9.62 -17.76
C VAL A 103 -16.00 8.11 -17.49
N SER A 104 -17.01 7.73 -16.75
CA SER A 104 -17.33 6.33 -16.47
C SER A 104 -17.88 5.55 -17.68
N GLY A 105 -18.26 6.24 -18.76
CA GLY A 105 -18.68 5.63 -20.03
C GLY A 105 -17.55 5.32 -21.00
N VAL A 106 -16.29 5.54 -20.61
CA VAL A 106 -15.11 5.28 -21.45
C VAL A 106 -14.94 3.78 -21.65
N ARG A 107 -14.78 3.34 -22.91
CA ARG A 107 -14.46 1.94 -23.20
C ARG A 107 -12.98 1.69 -22.93
N VAL A 108 -12.68 0.76 -22.01
CA VAL A 108 -11.30 0.34 -21.71
C VAL A 108 -11.13 -1.13 -22.08
N ALA A 109 -10.12 -1.45 -22.87
CA ALA A 109 -9.87 -2.82 -23.32
C ALA A 109 -9.61 -3.76 -22.13
N LYS A 110 -10.30 -4.91 -22.11
CA LYS A 110 -10.22 -5.92 -21.04
C LYS A 110 -10.51 -5.38 -19.63
N ALA A 111 -11.43 -4.40 -19.52
CA ALA A 111 -11.82 -3.80 -18.25
C ALA A 111 -13.33 -3.48 -18.26
N ASP A 112 -13.98 -3.79 -17.15
CA ASP A 112 -15.37 -3.47 -16.89
C ASP A 112 -15.53 -2.14 -16.11
N LEU A 113 -16.77 -1.77 -15.81
CA LEU A 113 -17.06 -0.56 -15.04
C LEU A 113 -16.55 -0.64 -13.59
N ALA A 114 -16.54 -1.84 -12.99
CA ALA A 114 -15.99 -2.02 -11.64
C ALA A 114 -14.50 -1.77 -11.62
N TRP A 115 -13.76 -2.29 -12.61
CA TRP A 115 -12.34 -2.02 -12.79
C TRP A 115 -12.07 -0.51 -12.93
N GLN A 116 -12.83 0.17 -13.80
CA GLN A 116 -12.66 1.61 -14.03
C GLN A 116 -12.89 2.41 -12.74
N ALA A 117 -13.99 2.10 -12.03
CA ALA A 117 -14.30 2.79 -10.78
C ALA A 117 -13.21 2.59 -9.72
N ARG A 118 -12.75 1.35 -9.49
CA ARG A 118 -11.71 1.04 -8.49
C ARG A 118 -10.40 1.73 -8.83
N ASN A 119 -9.96 1.67 -10.10
CA ASN A 119 -8.69 2.27 -10.52
C ASN A 119 -8.76 3.81 -10.52
N ALA A 120 -9.89 4.41 -10.89
CA ALA A 120 -10.10 5.85 -10.75
C ALA A 120 -10.00 6.29 -9.29
N LEU A 121 -10.67 5.56 -8.36
CA LEU A 121 -10.66 5.89 -6.94
C LEU A 121 -9.29 5.71 -6.30
N ALA A 122 -8.55 4.65 -6.62
CA ALA A 122 -7.17 4.46 -6.15
C ALA A 122 -6.26 5.61 -6.61
N THR A 123 -6.42 6.07 -7.86
CA THR A 123 -5.67 7.21 -8.41
C THR A 123 -6.06 8.52 -7.72
N LEU A 124 -7.36 8.75 -7.49
CA LEU A 124 -7.87 9.92 -6.78
C LEU A 124 -7.38 9.95 -5.33
N SER A 125 -7.43 8.83 -4.62
CA SER A 125 -6.89 8.69 -3.27
C SER A 125 -5.42 9.13 -3.21
N THR A 126 -4.63 8.71 -4.20
CA THR A 126 -3.22 9.09 -4.27
C THR A 126 -3.02 10.59 -4.49
N ALA A 127 -3.76 11.19 -5.41
CA ALA A 127 -3.61 12.60 -5.75
C ALA A 127 -4.17 13.54 -4.69
N LEU A 128 -5.22 13.10 -3.98
CA LEU A 128 -5.93 13.92 -2.98
C LEU A 128 -5.37 13.79 -1.57
N TYR A 129 -4.41 12.89 -1.34
CA TYR A 129 -3.77 12.74 -0.05
C TYR A 129 -2.93 13.97 0.32
N GLN A 130 -2.96 14.37 1.57
CA GLN A 130 -2.16 15.44 2.14
C GLN A 130 -1.77 15.05 3.56
N PHE A 131 -0.50 15.26 3.90
CA PHE A 131 0.01 15.11 5.26
C PHE A 131 0.47 16.48 5.77
N ASP A 132 -0.16 16.95 6.83
CA ASP A 132 0.11 18.26 7.45
C ASP A 132 0.01 18.24 8.98
N ALA A 133 -0.02 17.03 9.58
CA ALA A 133 -0.26 16.85 11.02
C ALA A 133 0.74 17.60 11.92
N GLN A 134 1.97 17.82 11.46
CA GLN A 134 3.02 18.55 12.19
C GLN A 134 3.23 19.99 11.67
N LYS A 135 2.33 20.50 10.80
CA LYS A 135 2.43 21.87 10.28
C LYS A 135 1.44 22.77 11.02
N GLN A 136 1.84 24.01 11.25
CA GLN A 136 0.94 25.03 11.81
C GLN A 136 -0.10 25.45 10.77
N ASP A 137 0.31 25.63 9.51
CA ASP A 137 -0.57 25.98 8.40
C ASP A 137 -1.19 24.77 7.76
N HIS A 138 -2.43 24.48 8.11
CA HIS A 138 -3.23 23.43 7.48
C HIS A 138 -3.94 23.96 6.23
N LYS A 139 -3.44 23.65 5.05
CA LYS A 139 -4.10 23.97 3.78
C LYS A 139 -5.33 23.07 3.59
N LYS A 140 -6.50 23.51 4.03
CA LYS A 140 -7.74 22.77 3.79
C LYS A 140 -8.07 22.75 2.30
N ARG A 141 -8.15 21.56 1.72
CA ARG A 141 -8.69 21.41 0.37
C ARG A 141 -10.19 21.61 0.39
N PRO A 142 -10.74 22.45 -0.49
CA PRO A 142 -12.19 22.68 -0.55
C PRO A 142 -12.94 21.43 -1.02
N LEU A 143 -12.37 20.63 -1.93
CA LEU A 143 -12.98 19.41 -2.47
C LEU A 143 -13.08 18.32 -1.40
N THR A 144 -14.31 17.94 -1.06
CA THR A 144 -14.63 16.95 -0.01
C THR A 144 -15.45 15.77 -0.51
N ARG A 145 -16.06 15.89 -1.70
CA ARG A 145 -16.93 14.86 -2.30
C ARG A 145 -16.62 14.68 -3.77
N ILE A 146 -16.57 13.43 -4.21
CA ILE A 146 -16.47 13.06 -5.62
C ILE A 146 -17.55 12.02 -5.93
N ALA A 147 -18.37 12.28 -6.95
CA ALA A 147 -19.36 11.34 -7.44
C ALA A 147 -18.94 10.75 -8.78
N LEU A 148 -18.99 9.45 -8.93
CA LEU A 148 -18.82 8.79 -10.23
C LEU A 148 -20.16 8.82 -10.97
N HIS A 149 -20.16 9.35 -12.18
CA HIS A 149 -21.36 9.38 -13.03
C HIS A 149 -21.65 7.99 -13.60
N VAL A 150 -22.91 7.55 -13.50
CA VAL A 150 -23.40 6.28 -14.04
C VAL A 150 -24.62 6.55 -14.90
N ALA A 151 -24.48 6.43 -16.21
CA ALA A 151 -25.59 6.69 -17.15
C ALA A 151 -26.66 5.60 -17.09
N GLU A 152 -26.25 4.33 -17.04
CA GLU A 152 -27.15 3.17 -17.15
C GLU A 152 -27.63 2.69 -15.77
N LYS A 153 -28.94 2.52 -15.61
CA LYS A 153 -29.55 2.01 -14.36
C LYS A 153 -29.04 0.61 -14.00
N ALA A 154 -28.85 -0.26 -14.99
CA ALA A 154 -28.32 -1.61 -14.77
C ALA A 154 -26.91 -1.63 -14.17
N SER A 155 -26.09 -0.64 -14.48
CA SER A 155 -24.70 -0.54 -13.99
C SER A 155 -24.55 0.04 -12.59
N GLN A 156 -25.62 0.60 -12.01
CA GLN A 156 -25.55 1.31 -10.72
C GLN A 156 -25.11 0.43 -9.55
N LYS A 157 -25.58 -0.82 -9.49
CA LYS A 157 -25.24 -1.77 -8.42
C LYS A 157 -23.72 -2.04 -8.43
N VAL A 158 -23.19 -2.45 -9.57
CA VAL A 158 -21.77 -2.79 -9.74
C VAL A 158 -20.86 -1.61 -9.42
N VAL A 159 -21.20 -0.40 -9.91
CA VAL A 159 -20.40 0.80 -9.62
C VAL A 159 -20.52 1.21 -8.15
N ARG A 160 -21.68 1.03 -7.52
CA ARG A 160 -21.85 1.32 -6.07
C ARG A 160 -20.98 0.40 -5.21
N GLU A 161 -20.93 -0.89 -5.51
CA GLU A 161 -20.06 -1.85 -4.84
C GLU A 161 -18.58 -1.50 -5.04
N ALA A 162 -18.19 -1.14 -6.27
CA ALA A 162 -16.84 -0.68 -6.58
C ALA A 162 -16.48 0.63 -5.85
N VAL A 163 -17.42 1.56 -5.69
CA VAL A 163 -17.24 2.80 -4.92
C VAL A 163 -17.09 2.51 -3.43
N SER A 164 -17.85 1.57 -2.88
CA SER A 164 -17.71 1.15 -1.48
C SER A 164 -16.33 0.55 -1.21
N ALA A 165 -15.86 -0.36 -2.07
CA ALA A 165 -14.52 -0.92 -1.99
C ALA A 165 -13.42 0.15 -2.16
N GLY A 166 -13.64 1.11 -3.09
CA GLY A 166 -12.72 2.23 -3.30
C GLY A 166 -12.65 3.19 -2.09
N GLN A 167 -13.78 3.40 -1.38
CA GLN A 167 -13.80 4.18 -0.15
C GLN A 167 -13.01 3.50 0.97
N ALA A 168 -13.15 2.19 1.12
CA ALA A 168 -12.37 1.41 2.08
C ALA A 168 -10.87 1.43 1.74
N LEU A 169 -10.53 1.29 0.46
CA LEU A 169 -9.15 1.43 0.00
C LEU A 169 -8.56 2.81 0.31
N ASP A 170 -9.33 3.90 0.08
CA ASP A 170 -8.90 5.27 0.38
C ASP A 170 -8.54 5.45 1.86
N THR A 171 -9.36 4.92 2.78
CA THR A 171 -9.08 4.98 4.21
C THR A 171 -7.86 4.15 4.60
N GLY A 172 -7.68 2.97 4.00
CA GLY A 172 -6.51 2.12 4.22
C GLY A 172 -5.22 2.76 3.71
N MET A 173 -5.23 3.31 2.50
CA MET A 173 -4.08 4.02 1.92
C MET A 173 -3.73 5.28 2.71
N ALA A 174 -4.73 6.03 3.19
CA ALA A 174 -4.51 7.20 4.03
C ALA A 174 -3.81 6.82 5.33
N LEU A 175 -4.31 5.78 6.02
CA LEU A 175 -3.69 5.28 7.25
C LEU A 175 -2.23 4.85 7.03
N ALA A 176 -1.95 4.08 5.96
CA ALA A 176 -0.59 3.64 5.67
C ALA A 176 0.36 4.84 5.43
N ARG A 177 -0.12 5.86 4.71
CA ARG A 177 0.66 7.08 4.47
C ARG A 177 0.83 7.91 5.73
N ASP A 178 -0.21 8.05 6.55
CA ASP A 178 -0.15 8.79 7.81
C ASP A 178 0.88 8.18 8.75
N LEU A 179 0.88 6.85 8.90
CA LEU A 179 1.86 6.14 9.71
C LEU A 179 3.29 6.34 9.18
N GLY A 180 3.53 6.10 7.88
CA GLY A 180 4.85 6.24 7.29
C GLY A 180 5.36 7.69 7.27
N ASN A 181 4.48 8.69 7.14
CA ASN A 181 4.88 10.10 7.13
C ASN A 181 5.08 10.67 8.54
N THR A 182 4.46 10.07 9.56
CA THR A 182 4.63 10.52 10.95
C THR A 182 6.10 10.34 11.37
N PRO A 183 6.75 11.39 11.91
CA PRO A 183 8.14 11.33 12.33
C PRO A 183 8.39 10.27 13.41
N PRO A 184 9.60 9.66 13.48
CA PRO A 184 9.90 8.52 14.35
C PRO A 184 9.83 8.85 15.84
N ASN A 185 10.08 10.09 16.23
CA ASN A 185 9.90 10.55 17.61
C ASN A 185 8.41 10.50 18.08
N PHE A 186 7.46 10.38 17.15
CA PHE A 186 6.04 10.11 17.44
C PHE A 186 5.68 8.66 17.07
N CYS A 187 5.99 8.23 15.81
CA CYS A 187 5.64 6.92 15.29
C CYS A 187 6.67 5.86 15.67
N ASN A 188 6.73 5.51 16.95
CA ASN A 188 7.52 4.43 17.53
C ASN A 188 6.67 3.13 17.67
N PRO A 189 7.21 2.00 18.14
CA PRO A 189 6.46 0.75 18.34
C PRO A 189 5.19 0.90 19.17
N THR A 190 5.21 1.75 20.21
CA THR A 190 4.02 2.03 21.03
C THR A 190 2.93 2.77 20.26
N TYR A 191 3.29 3.72 19.41
CA TYR A 191 2.35 4.44 18.54
C TYR A 191 1.69 3.51 17.52
N LEU A 192 2.45 2.59 16.92
CA LEU A 192 1.90 1.56 16.02
C LEU A 192 0.87 0.68 16.76
N HIS A 193 1.19 0.25 17.99
CA HIS A 193 0.26 -0.51 18.83
C HIS A 193 -1.01 0.29 19.15
N GLN A 194 -0.87 1.55 19.56
CA GLN A 194 -2.03 2.43 19.84
C GLN A 194 -2.91 2.63 18.59
N SER A 195 -2.28 2.75 17.42
CA SER A 195 -3.00 2.88 16.14
C SER A 195 -3.75 1.59 15.80
N ALA A 196 -3.15 0.42 16.02
CA ALA A 196 -3.79 -0.88 15.84
C ALA A 196 -4.95 -1.11 16.81
N ARG A 197 -4.81 -0.68 18.08
CA ARG A 197 -5.88 -0.79 19.10
C ARG A 197 -7.19 -0.12 18.68
N LYS A 198 -7.13 0.92 17.86
CA LYS A 198 -8.34 1.59 17.34
C LYS A 198 -9.22 0.65 16.51
N PHE A 199 -8.65 -0.39 15.91
CA PHE A 199 -9.42 -1.39 15.16
C PHE A 199 -10.34 -2.23 16.03
N ALA A 200 -10.03 -2.39 17.32
CA ALA A 200 -10.86 -3.13 18.27
C ALA A 200 -12.22 -2.45 18.57
N GLN A 201 -12.45 -1.22 18.08
CA GLN A 201 -13.79 -0.62 18.08
C GLN A 201 -14.76 -1.36 17.14
N HIS A 202 -14.26 -2.14 16.19
CA HIS A 202 -15.09 -2.99 15.35
C HIS A 202 -15.36 -4.32 16.04
N PRO A 203 -16.64 -4.80 16.15
CA PRO A 203 -17.01 -5.95 16.99
C PRO A 203 -16.37 -7.28 16.55
N LYS A 204 -15.91 -7.37 15.30
CA LYS A 204 -15.23 -8.56 14.76
C LYS A 204 -13.71 -8.52 14.90
N VAL A 205 -13.16 -7.52 15.60
CA VAL A 205 -11.72 -7.32 15.71
C VAL A 205 -11.26 -7.47 17.14
N THR A 206 -10.17 -8.22 17.33
CA THR A 206 -9.41 -8.24 18.58
C THR A 206 -7.96 -7.90 18.32
N VAL A 207 -7.34 -7.18 19.23
CA VAL A 207 -5.92 -6.78 19.14
C VAL A 207 -5.20 -7.29 20.38
N LYS A 208 -4.11 -8.02 20.17
CA LYS A 208 -3.16 -8.47 21.20
C LYS A 208 -1.81 -7.84 20.89
N CYS A 209 -1.03 -7.54 21.93
CA CYS A 209 0.36 -7.14 21.83
C CYS A 209 1.21 -8.11 22.68
N LEU A 210 2.30 -8.61 22.10
CA LEU A 210 3.34 -9.28 22.87
C LEU A 210 4.38 -8.22 23.22
N GLU A 211 4.61 -8.07 24.51
CA GLU A 211 5.71 -7.25 25.05
C GLU A 211 7.00 -8.09 25.06
N GLU A 212 8.15 -7.46 25.18
CA GLU A 212 9.48 -8.12 25.12
C GLU A 212 9.61 -9.32 26.06
N LYS A 213 9.09 -9.20 27.29
CA LYS A 213 9.08 -10.31 28.26
C LYS A 213 8.31 -11.54 27.75
N GLU A 214 7.23 -11.35 26.99
CA GLU A 214 6.47 -12.47 26.40
C GLU A 214 7.22 -13.01 25.16
N MET A 215 7.82 -12.14 24.35
CA MET A 215 8.61 -12.54 23.21
C MET A 215 9.85 -13.35 23.61
N LEU A 216 10.55 -12.95 24.69
CA LEU A 216 11.66 -13.73 25.25
C LEU A 216 11.22 -15.12 25.72
N ARG A 217 10.08 -15.24 26.39
CA ARG A 217 9.53 -16.56 26.80
C ARG A 217 9.16 -17.45 25.62
N LEU A 218 8.82 -16.84 24.48
CA LEU A 218 8.53 -17.57 23.25
C LEU A 218 9.79 -17.91 22.43
N GLY A 219 10.98 -17.53 22.91
CA GLY A 219 12.23 -17.79 22.24
C GLY A 219 12.49 -16.92 21.02
N MET A 220 11.91 -15.71 20.94
CA MET A 220 12.10 -14.78 19.81
C MET A 220 13.43 -14.02 19.90
N GLY A 221 14.55 -14.77 19.93
CA GLY A 221 15.87 -14.20 20.13
C GLY A 221 16.32 -13.34 18.94
N ALA A 222 15.89 -13.64 17.73
CA ALA A 222 16.22 -12.82 16.57
C ALA A 222 15.50 -11.46 16.61
N PHE A 223 14.23 -11.41 16.99
CA PHE A 223 13.52 -10.16 17.22
C PHE A 223 14.20 -9.33 18.31
N MET A 224 14.51 -9.97 19.44
CA MET A 224 15.11 -9.30 20.59
C MET A 224 16.49 -8.75 20.31
N SER A 225 17.27 -9.40 19.45
CA SER A 225 18.60 -8.90 19.04
C SER A 225 18.55 -7.54 18.37
N VAL A 226 17.45 -7.22 17.71
CA VAL A 226 17.21 -5.89 17.10
C VAL A 226 16.73 -4.90 18.16
N SER A 227 15.70 -5.28 18.93
CA SER A 227 15.01 -4.39 19.88
C SER A 227 15.88 -3.96 21.04
N GLN A 228 16.77 -4.84 21.53
CA GLN A 228 17.57 -4.60 22.75
C GLN A 228 18.51 -3.40 22.66
N GLY A 229 18.81 -2.90 21.45
CA GLY A 229 19.63 -1.71 21.22
C GLY A 229 18.92 -0.37 21.46
N SER A 230 17.58 -0.40 21.60
CA SER A 230 16.78 0.83 21.79
C SER A 230 16.21 0.92 23.21
N ASP A 231 16.08 2.15 23.72
CA ASP A 231 15.33 2.44 24.95
C ASP A 231 13.80 2.31 24.73
N THR A 232 13.36 2.28 23.48
CA THR A 232 11.96 2.09 23.10
C THR A 232 11.64 0.60 22.95
N PRO A 233 10.86 -0.02 23.87
CA PRO A 233 10.61 -1.45 23.82
C PRO A 233 9.93 -1.91 22.52
N GLY A 234 10.43 -3.00 21.95
CA GLY A 234 9.82 -3.65 20.79
C GLY A 234 8.45 -4.25 21.10
N LYS A 235 7.63 -4.41 20.09
CA LYS A 235 6.27 -4.93 20.18
C LYS A 235 5.93 -5.83 19.01
N MET A 236 5.35 -7.00 19.30
CA MET A 236 4.68 -7.78 18.24
C MET A 236 3.17 -7.60 18.40
N ILE A 237 2.56 -6.93 17.44
CA ILE A 237 1.15 -6.54 17.47
C ILE A 237 0.37 -7.52 16.61
N ILE A 238 -0.65 -8.17 17.16
CA ILE A 238 -1.47 -9.17 16.48
C ILE A 238 -2.92 -8.68 16.44
N ILE A 239 -3.48 -8.58 15.25
CA ILE A 239 -4.86 -8.16 14.99
C ILE A 239 -5.60 -9.33 14.36
N HIS A 240 -6.71 -9.74 14.95
CA HIS A 240 -7.61 -10.73 14.38
C HIS A 240 -8.88 -10.05 13.89
N TYR A 241 -9.20 -10.21 12.63
CA TYR A 241 -10.49 -9.87 12.05
C TYR A 241 -11.24 -11.16 11.69
N ARG A 242 -12.43 -11.34 12.25
CA ARG A 242 -13.29 -12.52 12.07
C ARG A 242 -14.48 -12.16 11.18
N GLY A 243 -14.22 -11.92 9.90
CA GLY A 243 -15.22 -11.57 8.90
C GLY A 243 -15.88 -12.77 8.23
N GLY A 244 -15.17 -13.89 8.14
CA GLY A 244 -15.60 -15.16 7.55
C GLY A 244 -16.25 -16.11 8.54
N LYS A 245 -16.37 -17.40 8.16
CA LYS A 245 -16.89 -18.45 9.06
C LYS A 245 -15.82 -18.81 10.09
N PRO A 246 -16.22 -19.21 11.31
CA PRO A 246 -15.25 -19.54 12.38
C PRO A 246 -14.25 -20.66 12.03
N LYS A 247 -14.63 -21.59 11.13
CA LYS A 247 -13.80 -22.73 10.72
C LYS A 247 -12.88 -22.41 9.53
N ASP A 248 -13.06 -21.28 8.86
CA ASP A 248 -12.24 -20.92 7.71
C ASP A 248 -10.85 -20.50 8.19
N ALA A 249 -9.81 -21.10 7.60
CA ALA A 249 -8.42 -20.72 7.88
C ALA A 249 -8.19 -19.25 7.51
N PRO A 250 -7.49 -18.48 8.34
CA PRO A 250 -7.25 -17.08 8.06
C PRO A 250 -6.18 -16.88 6.98
N HIS A 251 -6.28 -15.76 6.26
CA HIS A 251 -5.12 -15.17 5.61
C HIS A 251 -4.28 -14.44 6.66
N VAL A 252 -2.95 -14.43 6.51
CA VAL A 252 -2.05 -13.71 7.42
C VAL A 252 -1.27 -12.66 6.65
N LEU A 253 -1.25 -11.43 7.16
CA LEU A 253 -0.37 -10.36 6.69
C LEU A 253 0.66 -10.05 7.77
N ILE A 254 1.95 -9.99 7.41
CA ILE A 254 3.03 -9.65 8.35
C ILE A 254 3.72 -8.40 7.83
N GLY A 255 3.98 -7.41 8.69
CA GLY A 255 4.63 -6.16 8.29
C GLY A 255 5.91 -5.90 9.09
N LYS A 256 7.02 -5.63 8.39
CA LYS A 256 8.22 -5.04 9.00
C LYS A 256 7.88 -3.67 9.56
N GLY A 257 8.15 -3.47 10.83
CA GLY A 257 7.82 -2.25 11.56
C GLY A 257 9.04 -1.61 12.24
N ILE A 258 10.16 -1.51 11.56
CA ILE A 258 11.34 -0.82 12.08
C ILE A 258 11.08 0.70 12.02
N THR A 259 10.68 1.26 13.15
CA THR A 259 10.20 2.65 13.22
C THR A 259 11.28 3.69 13.01
N PHE A 260 12.53 3.32 13.28
CA PHE A 260 13.72 4.01 12.83
C PHE A 260 14.89 3.02 12.72
N ASP A 261 15.64 3.10 11.63
CA ASP A 261 16.76 2.21 11.36
C ASP A 261 18.06 3.00 11.18
N THR A 262 18.93 2.93 12.20
CA THR A 262 20.28 3.49 12.11
C THR A 262 21.29 2.53 11.49
N GLY A 263 20.91 1.26 11.29
CA GLY A 263 21.82 0.16 10.98
C GLY A 263 22.35 -0.54 12.24
N GLY A 264 22.09 -0.03 13.42
CA GLY A 264 22.68 -0.53 14.67
C GLY A 264 24.19 -0.26 14.73
N ILE A 265 24.99 -1.22 15.20
CA ILE A 265 26.47 -1.12 15.23
C ILE A 265 27.05 -1.04 13.81
N SER A 266 26.45 -1.70 12.82
CA SER A 266 26.78 -1.51 11.40
C SER A 266 26.14 -0.21 10.87
N LEU A 267 26.56 0.93 11.41
CA LEU A 267 25.92 2.23 11.28
C LEU A 267 25.83 2.71 9.83
N LYS A 268 24.64 3.14 9.41
CA LYS A 268 24.40 3.74 8.10
C LYS A 268 25.13 5.09 7.95
N PRO A 269 25.48 5.50 6.71
CA PRO A 269 25.92 6.87 6.45
C PRO A 269 24.87 7.91 6.85
N GLY A 270 25.30 9.06 7.39
CA GLY A 270 24.38 10.14 7.79
C GLY A 270 23.46 10.65 6.67
N PRO A 271 23.97 10.92 5.43
CA PRO A 271 23.12 11.33 4.31
C PRO A 271 22.07 10.26 3.96
N GLY A 272 20.79 10.66 4.01
CA GLY A 272 19.65 9.78 3.73
C GLY A 272 19.17 8.95 4.93
N MET A 273 19.84 8.99 6.09
CA MET A 273 19.38 8.27 7.28
C MET A 273 18.00 8.78 7.77
N ASP A 274 17.65 10.03 7.53
CA ASP A 274 16.34 10.61 7.84
C ASP A 274 15.18 9.93 7.07
N GLU A 275 15.48 9.24 5.97
CA GLU A 275 14.49 8.43 5.23
C GLU A 275 14.23 7.07 5.89
N MET A 276 15.06 6.67 6.85
CA MET A 276 14.87 5.41 7.59
C MET A 276 13.68 5.43 8.56
N LYS A 277 12.99 6.56 8.70
CA LYS A 277 11.64 6.62 9.28
C LYS A 277 10.61 5.86 8.44
N PHE A 278 10.86 5.60 7.16
CA PHE A 278 9.99 4.84 6.27
C PHE A 278 10.23 3.32 6.37
N ASP A 279 11.16 2.88 7.17
CA ASP A 279 11.50 1.47 7.30
C ASP A 279 10.43 0.62 8.05
N MET A 280 9.39 1.29 8.46
CA MET A 280 8.15 0.71 8.97
C MET A 280 7.00 0.71 7.95
N CYS A 281 7.25 1.03 6.68
CA CYS A 281 6.21 1.04 5.65
C CYS A 281 5.62 -0.35 5.38
N GLY A 282 6.31 -1.43 5.71
CA GLY A 282 5.74 -2.77 5.74
C GLY A 282 4.57 -2.88 6.74
N ALA A 283 4.81 -2.46 7.98
CA ALA A 283 3.78 -2.39 9.04
C ALA A 283 2.63 -1.45 8.63
N ALA A 284 2.96 -0.26 8.13
CA ALA A 284 1.97 0.71 7.67
C ALA A 284 1.07 0.13 6.58
N THR A 285 1.66 -0.61 5.63
CA THR A 285 0.94 -1.27 4.53
C THR A 285 -0.03 -2.34 5.04
N VAL A 286 0.41 -3.26 5.90
CA VAL A 286 -0.47 -4.33 6.39
C VAL A 286 -1.56 -3.78 7.31
N LEU A 287 -1.29 -2.73 8.08
CA LEU A 287 -2.31 -2.00 8.85
C LEU A 287 -3.32 -1.30 7.94
N GLY A 288 -2.85 -0.66 6.86
CA GLY A 288 -3.70 -0.04 5.85
C GLY A 288 -4.60 -1.05 5.13
N ALA A 289 -4.05 -2.19 4.70
CA ALA A 289 -4.81 -3.27 4.08
C ALA A 289 -5.87 -3.85 5.05
N THR A 290 -5.48 -4.07 6.31
CA THR A 290 -6.39 -4.53 7.38
C THR A 290 -7.54 -3.53 7.59
N LYS A 291 -7.25 -2.23 7.61
CA LYS A 291 -8.27 -1.17 7.72
C LYS A 291 -9.26 -1.25 6.56
N ALA A 292 -8.77 -1.40 5.33
CA ALA A 292 -9.63 -1.53 4.15
C ALA A 292 -10.52 -2.79 4.21
N VAL A 293 -9.99 -3.92 4.67
CA VAL A 293 -10.74 -5.17 4.89
C VAL A 293 -11.86 -4.99 5.93
N ILE A 294 -11.54 -4.33 7.05
CA ILE A 294 -12.51 -4.04 8.12
C ILE A 294 -13.62 -3.11 7.61
N ASP A 295 -13.25 -2.00 6.98
CA ASP A 295 -14.19 -0.98 6.50
C ASP A 295 -15.13 -1.49 5.40
N SER A 296 -14.67 -2.46 4.60
CA SER A 296 -15.49 -3.13 3.58
C SER A 296 -16.28 -4.34 4.11
N ASN A 297 -16.09 -4.72 5.38
CA ASN A 297 -16.71 -5.91 5.99
C ASN A 297 -16.52 -7.19 5.16
N LEU A 298 -15.30 -7.43 4.65
CA LEU A 298 -15.01 -8.60 3.82
C LEU A 298 -15.34 -9.90 4.56
N LYS A 299 -15.86 -10.88 3.81
CA LYS A 299 -16.31 -12.17 4.37
C LYS A 299 -15.17 -13.19 4.45
N LEU A 300 -14.04 -12.81 5.04
CA LEU A 300 -12.88 -13.65 5.28
C LEU A 300 -12.33 -13.46 6.70
N ASN A 301 -11.52 -14.40 7.15
CA ASN A 301 -10.74 -14.24 8.39
C ASN A 301 -9.35 -13.72 8.05
N LEU A 302 -8.90 -12.70 8.78
CA LEU A 302 -7.58 -12.10 8.61
C LEU A 302 -6.86 -12.00 9.94
N VAL A 303 -5.58 -12.40 9.95
CA VAL A 303 -4.66 -12.09 11.04
C VAL A 303 -3.59 -11.13 10.49
N THR A 304 -3.34 -10.05 11.20
CA THR A 304 -2.27 -9.12 10.86
C THR A 304 -1.25 -9.09 11.98
N ILE A 305 0.01 -9.27 11.65
CA ILE A 305 1.13 -9.24 12.58
C ILE A 305 2.04 -8.08 12.21
N VAL A 306 2.38 -7.25 13.18
CA VAL A 306 3.36 -6.17 13.00
C VAL A 306 4.54 -6.44 13.93
N ALA A 307 5.72 -6.64 13.36
CA ALA A 307 6.98 -6.77 14.08
C ALA A 307 7.61 -5.37 14.21
N ALA A 308 7.30 -4.69 15.34
CA ALA A 308 7.67 -3.31 15.56
C ALA A 308 8.87 -3.20 16.51
N ALA A 309 9.97 -2.58 16.05
CA ALA A 309 11.18 -2.32 16.83
C ALA A 309 11.88 -1.06 16.32
N GLU A 310 12.90 -0.61 17.03
CA GLU A 310 13.89 0.35 16.53
C GLU A 310 15.26 -0.34 16.47
N ASN A 311 16.04 -0.05 15.43
CA ASN A 311 17.41 -0.53 15.28
C ASN A 311 18.39 0.61 15.62
N MET A 312 18.90 0.60 16.85
CA MET A 312 19.72 1.69 17.40
C MET A 312 21.12 1.20 17.84
N PRO A 313 22.16 2.02 17.67
CA PRO A 313 23.48 1.74 18.24
C PRO A 313 23.49 2.13 19.71
N SER A 314 23.87 1.18 20.56
CA SER A 314 24.03 1.44 22.01
C SER A 314 24.95 0.39 22.65
N GLY A 315 25.24 0.54 23.92
CA GLY A 315 25.99 -0.46 24.69
C GLY A 315 25.28 -1.80 24.85
N GLY A 316 23.94 -1.82 24.66
CA GLY A 316 23.12 -3.03 24.69
C GLY A 316 22.83 -3.63 23.31
N ALA A 317 23.24 -2.97 22.22
CA ALA A 317 22.93 -3.43 20.85
C ALA A 317 23.69 -4.71 20.49
N SER A 318 23.09 -5.51 19.61
CA SER A 318 23.77 -6.65 18.99
C SER A 318 24.95 -6.22 18.15
N ARG A 319 25.97 -7.08 18.10
CA ARG A 319 27.21 -6.81 17.40
C ARG A 319 27.37 -7.75 16.20
N PRO A 320 28.03 -7.34 15.14
CA PRO A 320 28.52 -8.29 14.13
C PRO A 320 29.34 -9.40 14.80
N GLY A 321 29.00 -10.66 14.49
CA GLY A 321 29.56 -11.86 15.11
C GLY A 321 28.69 -12.48 16.23
N ASP A 322 27.68 -11.78 16.74
CA ASP A 322 26.75 -12.38 17.71
C ASP A 322 25.92 -13.50 17.05
N VAL A 323 25.66 -14.55 17.81
CA VAL A 323 24.79 -15.66 17.40
C VAL A 323 23.52 -15.64 18.26
N VAL A 324 22.37 -15.71 17.62
CA VAL A 324 21.07 -15.71 18.31
C VAL A 324 20.26 -16.95 17.92
N THR A 325 19.43 -17.43 18.88
CA THR A 325 18.46 -18.50 18.62
C THR A 325 17.10 -17.90 18.31
N THR A 326 16.52 -18.24 17.17
CA THR A 326 15.19 -17.78 16.74
C THR A 326 14.09 -18.58 17.43
N MET A 327 12.85 -18.13 17.32
CA MET A 327 11.67 -18.85 17.82
C MET A 327 11.53 -20.26 17.22
N SER A 328 12.03 -20.49 16.01
CA SER A 328 12.02 -21.82 15.37
C SER A 328 13.07 -22.80 15.93
N GLY A 329 13.98 -22.32 16.77
CA GLY A 329 15.12 -23.04 17.29
C GLY A 329 16.37 -22.98 16.39
N GLN A 330 16.27 -22.48 15.16
CA GLN A 330 17.42 -22.26 14.28
C GLN A 330 18.29 -21.13 14.83
N THR A 331 19.63 -21.28 14.70
CA THR A 331 20.59 -20.26 15.11
C THR A 331 21.00 -19.38 13.93
N VAL A 332 21.20 -18.09 14.20
CA VAL A 332 21.59 -17.10 13.18
C VAL A 332 22.81 -16.33 13.66
N GLU A 333 23.87 -16.34 12.85
CA GLU A 333 25.00 -15.44 13.01
C GLU A 333 24.69 -14.07 12.40
N ILE A 334 24.75 -13.03 13.20
CA ILE A 334 24.53 -11.65 12.77
C ILE A 334 25.84 -11.10 12.23
N LEU A 335 26.04 -11.13 10.92
CA LEU A 335 27.22 -10.55 10.28
C LEU A 335 27.07 -9.04 9.99
N ASN A 336 25.84 -8.58 9.89
CA ASN A 336 25.52 -7.16 9.64
C ASN A 336 24.25 -6.79 10.40
N THR A 337 24.34 -5.86 11.34
CA THR A 337 23.19 -5.39 12.13
C THR A 337 22.25 -4.48 11.34
N ASP A 338 22.63 -4.01 10.15
CA ASP A 338 21.77 -3.28 9.18
C ASP A 338 20.90 -4.22 8.34
N ALA A 339 20.94 -5.51 8.60
CA ALA A 339 20.05 -6.52 8.04
C ALA A 339 19.08 -7.04 9.14
N GLU A 340 18.47 -6.16 9.86
CA GLU A 340 17.64 -6.33 11.04
C GLU A 340 16.19 -6.73 10.70
N GLY A 341 15.67 -6.23 9.57
CA GLY A 341 14.28 -6.47 9.17
C GLY A 341 13.95 -7.95 9.02
N ARG A 342 14.86 -8.74 8.46
CA ARG A 342 14.68 -10.18 8.36
C ARG A 342 14.76 -10.90 9.70
N LEU A 343 15.47 -10.33 10.68
CA LEU A 343 15.56 -10.88 12.04
C LEU A 343 14.25 -10.73 12.81
N VAL A 344 13.60 -9.55 12.73
CA VAL A 344 12.27 -9.38 13.35
C VAL A 344 11.19 -10.16 12.60
N LEU A 345 11.32 -10.34 11.27
CA LEU A 345 10.35 -11.07 10.46
C LEU A 345 10.44 -12.58 10.65
N CYS A 346 11.61 -13.18 10.83
CA CYS A 346 11.74 -14.64 10.96
C CYS A 346 10.97 -15.18 12.18
N ASP A 347 11.01 -14.48 13.32
CA ASP A 347 10.24 -14.86 14.50
C ASP A 347 8.73 -14.61 14.30
N ALA A 348 8.35 -13.55 13.57
CA ALA A 348 6.95 -13.30 13.22
C ALA A 348 6.39 -14.35 12.25
N LEU A 349 7.18 -14.82 11.27
CA LEU A 349 6.81 -15.91 10.37
C LEU A 349 6.62 -17.22 11.14
N THR A 350 7.55 -17.55 12.03
CA THR A 350 7.42 -18.74 12.92
C THR A 350 6.17 -18.60 13.82
N TYR A 351 5.91 -17.41 14.35
CA TYR A 351 4.73 -17.17 15.18
C TYR A 351 3.42 -17.38 14.40
N ALA A 352 3.40 -17.09 13.10
CA ALA A 352 2.22 -17.22 12.25
C ALA A 352 1.74 -18.67 12.06
N GLU A 353 2.61 -19.67 12.20
CA GLU A 353 2.26 -21.10 12.07
C GLU A 353 1.10 -21.53 12.97
N ARG A 354 0.99 -20.93 14.17
CA ARG A 354 -0.07 -21.23 15.15
C ARG A 354 -1.48 -20.98 14.65
N PHE A 355 -1.65 -20.12 13.65
CA PHE A 355 -2.94 -19.79 13.07
C PHE A 355 -3.38 -20.75 11.97
N LYS A 356 -2.52 -21.70 11.57
CA LYS A 356 -2.76 -22.62 10.45
C LYS A 356 -3.29 -21.87 9.22
N PRO A 357 -2.53 -20.88 8.70
CA PRO A 357 -3.04 -19.93 7.73
C PRO A 357 -3.31 -20.57 6.36
N LYS A 358 -4.30 -20.04 5.63
CA LYS A 358 -4.53 -20.33 4.22
C LYS A 358 -3.42 -19.77 3.34
N SER A 359 -2.91 -18.60 3.67
CA SER A 359 -1.74 -17.96 3.06
C SER A 359 -1.10 -16.98 4.03
N VAL A 360 0.20 -16.76 3.89
CA VAL A 360 0.95 -15.72 4.60
C VAL A 360 1.61 -14.81 3.58
N ILE A 361 1.43 -13.49 3.70
CA ILE A 361 2.14 -12.49 2.91
C ILE A 361 2.88 -11.57 3.86
N ASP A 362 4.20 -11.56 3.84
CA ASP A 362 4.96 -10.55 4.55
C ASP A 362 5.39 -9.41 3.63
N VAL A 363 5.48 -8.22 4.22
CA VAL A 363 5.75 -6.96 3.50
C VAL A 363 6.83 -6.19 4.25
N ALA A 364 7.90 -5.85 3.57
CA ALA A 364 9.02 -5.17 4.17
C ALA A 364 9.76 -4.24 3.21
N THR A 365 10.19 -3.09 3.70
CA THR A 365 11.26 -2.27 3.11
C THR A 365 12.59 -2.95 3.43
N LEU A 366 12.91 -4.03 2.66
CA LEU A 366 13.91 -4.97 3.14
C LEU A 366 15.31 -4.73 2.57
N THR A 367 15.41 -4.45 1.26
CA THR A 367 16.73 -4.42 0.64
C THR A 367 16.93 -3.25 -0.34
N GLY A 368 18.09 -2.60 -0.25
CA GLY A 368 18.55 -1.70 -1.29
C GLY A 368 18.76 -2.41 -2.64
N ALA A 369 19.08 -3.70 -2.63
CA ALA A 369 19.23 -4.52 -3.84
C ALA A 369 17.92 -4.59 -4.65
N CYS A 370 16.76 -4.65 -4.00
CA CYS A 370 15.45 -4.58 -4.66
C CYS A 370 15.28 -3.25 -5.40
N VAL A 371 15.68 -2.14 -4.78
CA VAL A 371 15.62 -0.80 -5.41
C VAL A 371 16.48 -0.73 -6.66
N ILE A 372 17.68 -1.31 -6.61
CA ILE A 372 18.59 -1.36 -7.77
C ILE A 372 18.00 -2.22 -8.90
N ALA A 373 17.39 -3.37 -8.56
CA ALA A 373 16.85 -4.30 -9.55
C ALA A 373 15.56 -3.79 -10.22
N LEU A 374 14.59 -3.24 -9.46
CA LEU A 374 13.23 -2.96 -9.93
C LEU A 374 12.86 -1.46 -9.87
N GLY A 375 13.69 -0.62 -9.30
CA GLY A 375 13.42 0.81 -9.12
C GLY A 375 12.15 1.03 -8.29
N SER A 376 11.32 1.99 -8.71
CA SER A 376 10.11 2.41 -8.00
C SER A 376 8.79 1.95 -8.68
N HIS A 377 8.86 0.99 -9.61
CA HIS A 377 7.71 0.60 -10.43
C HIS A 377 7.00 -0.66 -9.95
N ALA A 378 7.72 -1.62 -9.38
CA ALA A 378 7.18 -2.87 -8.87
C ALA A 378 7.84 -3.24 -7.53
N ALA A 379 7.09 -3.91 -6.65
CA ALA A 379 7.65 -4.62 -5.51
C ALA A 379 8.33 -5.91 -6.00
N ALA A 380 9.41 -6.35 -5.37
CA ALA A 380 9.91 -7.69 -5.62
C ALA A 380 9.05 -8.71 -4.88
N GLN A 381 8.65 -9.77 -5.58
CA GLN A 381 7.80 -10.83 -5.06
C GLN A 381 8.56 -12.13 -5.03
N TYR A 382 8.61 -12.79 -3.89
CA TYR A 382 9.17 -14.13 -3.69
C TYR A 382 8.08 -15.02 -3.10
N THR A 383 8.05 -16.30 -3.46
CA THR A 383 7.03 -17.22 -2.96
C THR A 383 7.53 -18.65 -2.97
N ASN A 384 7.02 -19.48 -2.06
CA ASN A 384 7.16 -20.93 -2.04
C ASN A 384 5.93 -21.65 -2.63
N ASP A 385 4.97 -20.89 -3.21
CA ASP A 385 3.70 -21.40 -3.73
C ASP A 385 3.32 -20.63 -5.00
N ASP A 386 3.31 -21.32 -6.14
CA ASP A 386 3.11 -20.71 -7.45
C ASP A 386 1.70 -20.14 -7.61
N ASP A 387 0.67 -20.76 -7.04
CA ASP A 387 -0.71 -20.29 -7.12
C ASP A 387 -0.90 -18.99 -6.34
N LEU A 388 -0.31 -18.92 -5.14
CA LEU A 388 -0.27 -17.69 -4.36
C LEU A 388 0.47 -16.58 -5.10
N GLY A 389 1.62 -16.90 -5.69
CA GLY A 389 2.42 -15.98 -6.48
C GLY A 389 1.65 -15.42 -7.69
N ALA A 390 0.98 -16.29 -8.43
CA ALA A 390 0.16 -15.92 -9.58
C ALA A 390 -1.03 -15.03 -9.16
N ALA A 391 -1.71 -15.36 -8.06
CA ALA A 391 -2.83 -14.58 -7.53
C ALA A 391 -2.40 -13.15 -7.12
N ILE A 392 -1.26 -13.00 -6.42
CA ILE A 392 -0.69 -11.69 -6.04
C ILE A 392 -0.34 -10.88 -7.29
N THR A 393 0.32 -11.50 -8.27
CA THR A 393 0.68 -10.84 -9.53
C THR A 393 -0.56 -10.39 -10.30
N ALA A 394 -1.60 -11.22 -10.36
CA ALA A 394 -2.87 -10.89 -11.01
C ALA A 394 -3.58 -9.69 -10.34
N ALA A 395 -3.68 -9.71 -9.00
CA ALA A 395 -4.25 -8.63 -8.21
C ALA A 395 -3.50 -7.30 -8.42
N GLY A 396 -2.16 -7.34 -8.39
CA GLY A 396 -1.32 -6.17 -8.63
C GLY A 396 -1.48 -5.59 -10.03
N ASN A 397 -1.57 -6.45 -11.05
CA ASN A 397 -1.84 -6.05 -12.42
C ASN A 397 -3.25 -5.48 -12.60
N TYR A 398 -4.23 -6.03 -11.88
CA TYR A 398 -5.62 -5.55 -11.91
C TYR A 398 -5.72 -4.10 -11.39
N ILE A 399 -5.13 -3.81 -10.23
CA ILE A 399 -5.22 -2.49 -9.58
C ILE A 399 -4.06 -1.53 -9.94
N HIS A 400 -3.16 -1.95 -10.85
CA HIS A 400 -1.98 -1.18 -11.26
C HIS A 400 -1.00 -0.87 -10.12
N ASP A 401 -0.94 -1.73 -9.13
CA ASP A 401 0.05 -1.71 -8.04
C ASP A 401 0.88 -3.00 -8.08
N ARG A 402 1.80 -3.05 -9.04
CA ARG A 402 2.45 -4.26 -9.52
C ARG A 402 3.53 -4.78 -8.59
N SER A 403 3.63 -6.10 -8.51
CA SER A 403 4.80 -6.85 -8.09
C SER A 403 5.46 -7.56 -9.27
N TRP A 404 6.71 -7.97 -9.10
CA TRP A 404 7.46 -8.73 -10.09
C TRP A 404 8.04 -9.99 -9.43
N PRO A 405 7.74 -11.20 -9.96
CA PRO A 405 8.28 -12.46 -9.45
C PRO A 405 9.79 -12.51 -9.59
N MET A 406 10.46 -12.89 -8.52
CA MET A 406 11.90 -13.05 -8.40
C MET A 406 12.22 -14.52 -8.03
N PRO A 407 13.41 -15.04 -8.38
CA PRO A 407 13.76 -16.42 -8.11
C PRO A 407 13.94 -16.70 -6.60
N LEU A 408 13.52 -17.90 -6.17
CA LEU A 408 13.73 -18.40 -4.80
C LEU A 408 14.33 -19.81 -4.87
N TRP A 409 15.42 -19.98 -5.64
CA TRP A 409 16.03 -21.28 -5.86
C TRP A 409 16.99 -21.67 -4.75
N ASP A 410 17.13 -22.98 -4.53
CA ASP A 410 18.03 -23.53 -3.51
C ASP A 410 19.51 -23.20 -3.75
N ASP A 411 19.89 -22.90 -5.01
CA ASP A 411 21.22 -22.44 -5.38
C ASP A 411 21.68 -21.23 -4.54
N TYR A 412 20.79 -20.33 -4.19
CA TYR A 412 21.10 -19.14 -3.39
C TYR A 412 21.25 -19.44 -1.88
N GLN A 413 20.75 -20.58 -1.39
CA GLN A 413 20.82 -20.93 0.03
C GLN A 413 22.27 -21.12 0.51
N GLY A 414 23.18 -21.52 -0.39
CA GLY A 414 24.59 -21.65 -0.09
C GLY A 414 25.27 -20.36 0.35
N GLN A 415 24.75 -19.19 -0.09
CA GLN A 415 25.30 -17.88 0.29
C GLN A 415 25.02 -17.51 1.76
N LEU A 416 24.06 -18.18 2.42
CA LEU A 416 23.71 -17.96 3.82
C LEU A 416 24.50 -18.84 4.81
N ARG A 417 25.54 -19.53 4.37
CA ARG A 417 26.34 -20.40 5.25
C ARG A 417 27.03 -19.58 6.34
N SER A 418 27.05 -20.12 7.55
CA SER A 418 27.83 -19.66 8.68
C SER A 418 28.77 -20.76 9.15
N ASN A 419 29.89 -20.41 9.71
CA ASN A 419 30.77 -21.34 10.39
C ASN A 419 30.39 -21.56 11.86
N PHE A 420 29.51 -20.73 12.41
CA PHE A 420 29.23 -20.66 13.86
C PHE A 420 27.75 -20.84 14.20
N ALA A 421 26.87 -20.83 13.20
CA ALA A 421 25.43 -20.97 13.35
C ALA A 421 24.83 -21.76 12.18
N ASP A 422 23.53 -22.09 12.24
CA ASP A 422 22.83 -22.75 11.14
C ASP A 422 22.81 -21.90 9.87
N MET A 423 22.87 -20.56 10.02
CA MET A 423 22.94 -19.63 8.92
C MET A 423 23.46 -18.25 9.35
N ALA A 424 23.94 -17.45 8.39
CA ALA A 424 24.19 -16.03 8.56
C ALA A 424 22.95 -15.20 8.19
N ASN A 425 22.85 -13.98 8.75
CA ASN A 425 21.73 -13.07 8.42
C ASN A 425 21.88 -12.39 7.06
N ILE A 426 23.06 -12.45 6.41
CA ILE A 426 23.33 -11.92 5.07
C ILE A 426 24.03 -12.94 4.18
N GLY A 427 23.83 -12.84 2.86
CA GLY A 427 24.45 -13.68 1.83
C GLY A 427 25.50 -12.95 0.98
N GLY A 428 26.03 -11.82 1.45
CA GLY A 428 26.94 -10.99 0.67
C GLY A 428 26.22 -9.94 -0.19
N ARG A 429 26.97 -9.30 -1.11
CA ARG A 429 26.46 -8.21 -1.95
C ARG A 429 25.62 -8.71 -3.11
N GLU A 430 26.02 -9.84 -3.72
CA GLU A 430 25.36 -10.41 -4.90
C GLU A 430 24.00 -10.99 -4.53
N ALA A 431 23.00 -10.79 -5.39
CA ALA A 431 21.64 -11.27 -5.19
C ALA A 431 21.02 -10.89 -3.83
N GLY A 432 21.38 -9.74 -3.24
CA GLY A 432 21.05 -9.38 -1.86
C GLY A 432 19.55 -9.39 -1.52
N SER A 433 18.68 -9.11 -2.49
CA SER A 433 17.22 -9.22 -2.29
C SER A 433 16.76 -10.69 -2.32
N VAL A 434 17.37 -11.53 -3.17
CA VAL A 434 17.08 -12.97 -3.26
C VAL A 434 17.54 -13.69 -2.00
N THR A 435 18.78 -13.45 -1.54
CA THR A 435 19.31 -14.07 -0.31
C THR A 435 18.53 -13.66 0.94
N ALA A 436 18.00 -12.41 0.98
CA ALA A 436 17.09 -11.98 2.04
C ALA A 436 15.79 -12.79 2.05
N ALA A 437 15.19 -13.03 0.88
CA ALA A 437 14.02 -13.88 0.74
C ALA A 437 14.34 -15.36 1.06
N CYS A 438 15.52 -15.87 0.64
CA CYS A 438 15.99 -17.19 1.00
C CYS A 438 16.16 -17.37 2.52
N PHE A 439 16.62 -16.35 3.23
CA PHE A 439 16.65 -16.35 4.69
C PHE A 439 15.23 -16.49 5.26
N LEU A 440 14.28 -15.67 4.84
CA LEU A 440 12.89 -15.70 5.32
C LEU A 440 12.19 -17.03 4.99
N SER A 441 12.46 -17.62 3.82
CA SER A 441 11.85 -18.89 3.39
C SER A 441 12.12 -20.05 4.34
N ARG A 442 13.24 -20.02 5.08
CA ARG A 442 13.57 -21.04 6.08
C ARG A 442 12.59 -21.08 7.25
N PHE A 443 11.85 -19.98 7.50
CA PHE A 443 10.89 -19.80 8.56
C PHE A 443 9.44 -19.88 8.10
N ALA A 444 9.20 -20.14 6.80
CA ALA A 444 7.87 -20.14 6.18
C ALA A 444 7.52 -21.46 5.46
N LYS A 445 8.12 -22.59 5.89
CA LYS A 445 8.00 -23.89 5.19
C LYS A 445 6.65 -24.60 5.39
N ARG A 446 5.83 -24.17 6.37
CA ARG A 446 4.63 -24.93 6.79
C ARG A 446 3.32 -24.39 6.21
N TYR A 447 3.38 -23.41 5.31
CA TYR A 447 2.21 -22.77 4.73
C TYR A 447 2.56 -22.09 3.39
N PRO A 448 1.57 -21.85 2.52
CA PRO A 448 1.78 -21.00 1.34
C PRO A 448 2.21 -19.60 1.77
N TRP A 449 3.37 -19.15 1.29
CA TRP A 449 4.00 -17.92 1.69
C TRP A 449 4.47 -17.08 0.51
N ALA A 450 4.32 -15.76 0.64
CA ALA A 450 4.94 -14.80 -0.24
C ALA A 450 5.57 -13.65 0.55
N HIS A 451 6.73 -13.20 0.09
CA HIS A 451 7.41 -11.98 0.56
C HIS A 451 7.29 -10.89 -0.49
N LEU A 452 6.94 -9.69 -0.07
CA LEU A 452 6.96 -8.48 -0.89
C LEU A 452 8.01 -7.51 -0.35
N ASP A 453 9.14 -7.40 -1.07
CA ASP A 453 10.14 -6.37 -0.79
C ASP A 453 9.68 -5.05 -1.44
N ILE A 454 9.34 -4.09 -0.59
CA ILE A 454 8.74 -2.80 -0.98
C ILE A 454 9.71 -1.62 -0.83
N ALA A 455 11.00 -1.87 -0.64
CA ALA A 455 12.00 -0.80 -0.46
C ALA A 455 11.97 0.24 -1.59
N GLY A 456 11.70 -0.20 -2.85
CA GLY A 456 11.59 0.70 -4.00
C GLY A 456 10.24 1.38 -4.17
N VAL A 457 9.17 0.89 -3.52
CA VAL A 457 7.79 1.35 -3.77
C VAL A 457 7.07 1.89 -2.54
N GLY A 458 7.51 1.56 -1.33
CA GLY A 458 6.85 1.94 -0.07
C GLY A 458 6.89 3.44 0.22
N TYR A 459 7.89 4.14 -0.28
CA TYR A 459 8.04 5.58 -0.11
C TYR A 459 8.74 6.23 -1.32
N HIS A 460 8.73 7.56 -1.36
CA HIS A 460 9.44 8.38 -2.33
C HIS A 460 10.55 9.15 -1.64
N THR A 461 11.65 9.37 -2.34
CA THR A 461 12.84 10.11 -1.88
C THR A 461 12.92 11.51 -2.50
N GLY A 462 13.86 12.33 -2.02
CA GLY A 462 14.16 13.64 -2.57
C GLY A 462 13.00 14.64 -2.45
N ALA A 463 12.76 15.44 -3.47
CA ALA A 463 11.73 16.51 -3.46
C ALA A 463 10.29 16.00 -3.25
N ARG A 464 10.04 14.72 -3.53
CA ARG A 464 8.73 14.07 -3.33
C ARG A 464 8.69 13.15 -2.10
N LYS A 465 9.65 13.30 -1.18
CA LYS A 465 9.77 12.48 0.03
C LYS A 465 8.41 12.27 0.71
N GLY A 466 8.06 11.01 0.96
CA GLY A 466 6.82 10.65 1.63
C GLY A 466 6.39 9.21 1.37
N ALA A 467 5.65 8.63 2.30
CA ALA A 467 5.07 7.31 2.17
C ALA A 467 4.08 7.24 1.00
N SER A 468 4.20 6.22 0.17
CA SER A 468 3.38 6.05 -1.03
C SER A 468 2.00 5.43 -0.75
N GLY A 469 1.89 4.63 0.32
CA GLY A 469 0.76 3.77 0.63
C GLY A 469 0.71 2.49 -0.21
N ARG A 470 1.79 2.20 -0.96
CA ARG A 470 1.95 0.94 -1.70
C ARG A 470 2.60 -0.13 -0.80
N PRO A 471 2.23 -1.38 -0.96
CA PRO A 471 1.23 -1.96 -1.86
C PRO A 471 -0.14 -2.24 -1.18
N VAL A 472 -0.71 -1.31 -0.43
CA VAL A 472 -2.09 -1.46 0.11
C VAL A 472 -3.11 -1.82 -0.99
N PRO A 473 -3.09 -1.17 -2.19
CA PRO A 473 -4.02 -1.53 -3.26
C PRO A 473 -3.88 -2.97 -3.72
N LEU A 474 -2.66 -3.47 -3.90
CA LEU A 474 -2.39 -4.86 -4.29
C LEU A 474 -2.94 -5.83 -3.24
N LEU A 475 -2.58 -5.67 -1.97
CA LEU A 475 -3.00 -6.56 -0.89
C LEU A 475 -4.52 -6.58 -0.71
N TYR A 476 -5.15 -5.42 -0.74
CA TYR A 476 -6.60 -5.32 -0.62
C TYR A 476 -7.31 -5.96 -1.82
N GLN A 477 -6.80 -5.77 -3.05
CA GLN A 477 -7.36 -6.42 -4.23
C GLN A 477 -7.20 -7.94 -4.16
N TYR A 478 -6.04 -8.45 -3.75
CA TYR A 478 -5.82 -9.87 -3.52
C TYR A 478 -6.85 -10.45 -2.53
N LEU A 479 -7.05 -9.78 -1.38
CA LEU A 479 -8.02 -10.23 -0.38
C LEU A 479 -9.49 -10.12 -0.85
N LEU A 480 -9.82 -9.14 -1.69
CA LEU A 480 -11.14 -9.03 -2.34
C LEU A 480 -11.44 -10.23 -3.25
N GLU A 481 -10.42 -10.80 -3.90
CA GLU A 481 -10.55 -11.96 -4.80
C GLU A 481 -10.60 -13.29 -4.04
N GLN A 482 -10.42 -13.28 -2.71
CA GLN A 482 -10.50 -14.47 -1.86
C GLN A 482 -11.91 -14.70 -1.27
N VAL A 483 -12.90 -13.85 -1.56
CA VAL A 483 -14.27 -13.88 -0.98
C VAL A 483 -15.27 -14.47 -1.94
#